data_56a7c6d43c69ecb43a04507e58af4983
#
_entry.id   56a7c6d43c69ecb43a04507e58af4983
#
_cell.length_a   1.000
_cell.length_b   1.000
_cell.length_c   1.000
_cell.angle_alpha   90.00
_cell.angle_beta   90.00
_cell.angle_gamma   90.00
#
_symmetry.space_group_name_H-M   'P 1'
#
loop_
_entity.id
_entity.type
_entity.pdbx_description
1 polymer ?
#
loop_
_entity_poly.entity_id
_entity_poly.type
_entity_poly.pdbx_seq_one_letter_code
_entity_poly.pdbx_strand_id
1 'polypeptide(L)'
;LKTVKREGVDIVFALDVSKSMLAEDIAPNRIFKAKRLVSEMFNKLGSDRVGIIAYASTAIPVLPITTDFSSAKMFLESLNTDMLSSQGTSIIEAIELSKGYFDDDNQTNRVLCILSDGEDHEFKEDQLFSAIDESGITIFTIGLGSTKGAPIPIKENNIVKSYKKDDKGEVVITRLNENLLQKMALQSSGKYIKGDN
;
A
#
# COMPACT_ATOMS: atom_id res chain seq x y z
N LEU A 1 40.48 -2.18 -3.90
CA LEU A 1 39.18 -1.73 -3.33
C LEU A 1 38.36 -3.01 -3.07
N LYS A 2 38.14 -3.36 -1.78
CA LYS A 2 37.20 -4.43 -1.41
C LYS A 2 35.80 -3.89 -1.65
N THR A 3 35.07 -4.44 -2.62
CA THR A 3 33.64 -4.23 -2.78
C THR A 3 32.95 -4.90 -1.61
N VAL A 4 32.48 -4.14 -0.65
CA VAL A 4 31.64 -4.67 0.43
C VAL A 4 30.27 -4.96 -0.18
N LYS A 5 29.98 -6.23 -0.38
CA LYS A 5 28.65 -6.67 -0.83
C LYS A 5 27.68 -6.38 0.30
N ARG A 6 26.70 -5.52 0.07
CA ARG A 6 25.66 -5.20 1.04
C ARG A 6 24.70 -6.38 1.18
N GLU A 7 24.48 -6.83 2.39
CA GLU A 7 23.52 -7.89 2.74
C GLU A 7 22.18 -7.29 3.22
N GLY A 8 21.59 -6.36 2.52
CA GLY A 8 20.30 -5.76 2.86
C GLY A 8 19.28 -5.91 1.74
N VAL A 9 18.01 -5.84 2.05
CA VAL A 9 16.89 -5.84 1.10
C VAL A 9 16.44 -4.40 0.88
N ASP A 10 16.06 -4.08 -0.35
CA ASP A 10 15.38 -2.83 -0.67
C ASP A 10 13.88 -3.07 -0.68
N ILE A 11 13.16 -2.38 0.20
CA ILE A 11 11.72 -2.55 0.39
C ILE A 11 11.02 -1.24 0.06
N VAL A 12 10.17 -1.25 -0.93
CA VAL A 12 9.26 -0.14 -1.22
C VAL A 12 7.91 -0.45 -0.60
N PHE A 13 7.40 0.44 0.24
CA PHE A 13 6.07 0.36 0.83
C PHE A 13 5.11 1.22 0.01
N ALA A 14 4.13 0.58 -0.62
CA ALA A 14 3.06 1.25 -1.34
C ALA A 14 1.80 1.25 -0.49
N LEU A 15 1.40 2.44 0.00
CA LEU A 15 0.21 2.60 0.82
C LEU A 15 -0.95 3.11 -0.03
N ASP A 16 -2.04 2.37 0.03
CA ASP A 16 -3.33 2.79 -0.48
C ASP A 16 -3.85 3.97 0.35
N VAL A 17 -4.03 5.12 -0.29
CA VAL A 17 -4.58 6.33 0.31
C VAL A 17 -5.96 6.68 -0.27
N SER A 18 -6.64 5.72 -0.89
CA SER A 18 -8.02 5.87 -1.35
C SER A 18 -8.98 6.10 -0.19
N LYS A 19 -10.15 6.64 -0.46
CA LYS A 19 -11.15 6.96 0.57
C LYS A 19 -11.69 5.73 1.31
N SER A 20 -11.65 4.54 0.70
CA SER A 20 -12.03 3.29 1.36
C SER A 20 -11.17 2.99 2.60
N MET A 21 -9.92 3.49 2.61
CA MET A 21 -9.01 3.35 3.74
C MET A 21 -9.41 4.15 4.99
N LEU A 22 -10.44 5.00 4.90
CA LEU A 22 -11.06 5.65 6.07
C LEU A 22 -12.07 4.76 6.80
N ALA A 23 -12.44 3.61 6.24
CA ALA A 23 -13.36 2.67 6.89
C ALA A 23 -12.82 2.23 8.25
N GLU A 24 -13.75 2.03 9.21
CA GLU A 24 -13.45 1.81 10.63
C GLU A 24 -13.74 0.36 11.07
N ASP A 25 -13.75 -0.56 10.14
CA ASP A 25 -13.83 -2.02 10.45
C ASP A 25 -12.55 -2.56 11.09
N ILE A 26 -11.45 -1.81 11.01
CA ILE A 26 -10.24 -1.95 11.81
C ILE A 26 -10.02 -0.63 12.56
N ALA A 27 -9.86 -0.70 13.88
CA ALA A 27 -9.69 0.51 14.71
C ALA A 27 -8.29 1.13 14.58
N PRO A 28 -8.18 2.46 14.52
CA PRO A 28 -9.25 3.46 14.41
C PRO A 28 -9.79 3.57 12.99
N ASN A 29 -9.02 3.24 11.97
CA ASN A 29 -9.37 3.04 10.57
C ASN A 29 -8.24 2.31 9.83
N ARG A 30 -8.49 1.90 8.58
CA ARG A 30 -7.56 1.10 7.78
C ARG A 30 -6.23 1.81 7.51
N ILE A 31 -6.24 3.10 7.13
CA ILE A 31 -5.00 3.84 6.83
C ILE A 31 -4.14 4.05 8.07
N PHE A 32 -4.72 4.31 9.23
CA PHE A 32 -3.97 4.42 10.47
C PHE A 32 -3.30 3.09 10.83
N LYS A 33 -4.03 1.98 10.69
CA LYS A 33 -3.48 0.64 10.92
C LYS A 33 -2.34 0.34 9.94
N ALA A 34 -2.49 0.71 8.65
CA ALA A 34 -1.42 0.57 7.65
C ALA A 34 -0.14 1.28 8.08
N LYS A 35 -0.25 2.56 8.42
CA LYS A 35 0.89 3.39 8.86
C LYS A 35 1.56 2.79 10.10
N ARG A 36 0.77 2.34 11.07
CA ARG A 36 1.29 1.71 12.27
C ARG A 36 2.07 0.43 11.97
N LEU A 37 1.54 -0.45 11.13
CA LEU A 37 2.22 -1.69 10.74
C LEU A 37 3.57 -1.40 10.06
N VAL A 38 3.60 -0.46 9.12
CA VAL A 38 4.86 -0.08 8.45
C VAL A 38 5.85 0.52 9.43
N SER A 39 5.41 1.38 10.35
CA SER A 39 6.27 1.96 11.40
C SER A 39 6.86 0.88 12.31
N GLU A 40 6.08 -0.13 12.68
CA GLU A 40 6.54 -1.27 13.47
C GLU A 40 7.54 -2.14 12.68
N MET A 41 7.34 -2.31 11.37
CA MET A 41 8.29 -2.99 10.48
C MET A 41 9.63 -2.25 10.42
N PHE A 42 9.62 -0.92 10.30
CA PHE A 42 10.86 -0.11 10.31
C PHE A 42 11.71 -0.34 11.57
N ASN A 43 11.08 -0.60 12.71
CA ASN A 43 11.81 -0.88 13.96
C ASN A 43 12.54 -2.23 13.95
N LYS A 44 12.19 -3.12 13.03
CA LYS A 44 12.77 -4.48 12.93
C LYS A 44 13.79 -4.62 11.80
N LEU A 45 13.87 -3.61 10.93
CA LEU A 45 14.82 -3.59 9.82
C LEU A 45 16.20 -3.15 10.34
N GLY A 46 17.24 -3.75 9.80
CA GLY A 46 18.64 -3.49 10.19
C GLY A 46 19.42 -2.77 9.09
N SER A 47 20.04 -3.53 8.21
CA SER A 47 20.82 -3.02 7.08
C SER A 47 20.00 -2.79 5.81
N ASP A 48 18.68 -2.95 5.90
CA ASP A 48 17.75 -2.77 4.79
C ASP A 48 17.56 -1.29 4.43
N ARG A 49 17.06 -1.03 3.23
CA ARG A 49 16.64 0.30 2.80
C ARG A 49 15.14 0.30 2.54
N VAL A 50 14.50 1.45 2.75
CA VAL A 50 13.06 1.61 2.56
C VAL A 50 12.75 2.80 1.67
N GLY A 51 11.73 2.64 0.84
CA GLY A 51 11.08 3.72 0.09
C GLY A 51 9.60 3.73 0.35
N ILE A 52 8.91 4.82 0.04
CA ILE A 52 7.48 4.97 0.24
C ILE A 52 6.81 5.52 -1.02
N ILE A 53 5.73 4.88 -1.42
CA ILE A 53 4.79 5.29 -2.46
C ILE A 53 3.42 5.46 -1.81
N ALA A 54 2.69 6.50 -2.18
CA ALA A 54 1.26 6.61 -1.92
C ALA A 54 0.49 6.43 -3.24
N TYR A 55 -0.61 5.71 -3.21
CA TYR A 55 -1.42 5.51 -4.42
C TYR A 55 -2.92 5.48 -4.13
N ALA A 56 -3.68 5.87 -5.14
CA ALA A 56 -5.11 5.70 -5.28
C ALA A 56 -5.39 5.40 -6.76
N SER A 57 -6.12 6.22 -7.50
CA SER A 57 -6.23 6.08 -8.98
C SER A 57 -4.92 6.36 -9.73
N THR A 58 -3.97 7.05 -9.09
CA THR A 58 -2.61 7.30 -9.56
C THR A 58 -1.64 7.02 -8.43
N ALA A 59 -0.36 6.86 -8.74
CA ALA A 59 0.70 6.69 -7.73
C ALA A 59 1.65 7.89 -7.72
N ILE A 60 2.09 8.27 -6.54
CA ILE A 60 3.08 9.34 -6.33
C ILE A 60 4.26 8.86 -5.48
N PRO A 61 5.49 9.28 -5.80
CA PRO A 61 6.64 9.03 -4.95
C PRO A 61 6.55 9.91 -3.69
N VAL A 62 6.74 9.30 -2.52
CA VAL A 62 6.73 10.01 -1.23
C VAL A 62 8.13 10.08 -0.65
N LEU A 63 8.85 8.98 -0.65
CA LEU A 63 10.22 8.91 -0.16
C LEU A 63 11.05 7.96 -1.03
N PRO A 64 12.16 8.41 -1.61
CA PRO A 64 13.09 7.53 -2.31
C PRO A 64 13.75 6.55 -1.34
N ILE A 65 14.38 5.50 -1.88
CA ILE A 65 15.05 4.48 -1.05
C ILE A 65 16.14 5.12 -0.18
N THR A 66 16.04 4.86 1.12
CA THR A 66 16.93 5.39 2.15
C THR A 66 17.17 4.42 3.30
N THR A 67 18.23 4.63 4.05
CA THR A 67 18.49 4.00 5.35
C THR A 67 18.04 4.86 6.53
N ASP A 68 17.57 6.09 6.27
CA ASP A 68 17.08 7.00 7.31
C ASP A 68 15.63 6.65 7.70
N PHE A 69 15.49 5.73 8.64
CA PHE A 69 14.19 5.33 9.17
C PHE A 69 13.47 6.44 9.94
N SER A 70 14.17 7.44 10.46
CA SER A 70 13.55 8.57 11.13
C SER A 70 12.80 9.44 10.14
N SER A 71 13.45 9.80 9.04
CA SER A 71 12.79 10.47 7.92
C SER A 71 11.66 9.63 7.33
N ALA A 72 11.87 8.32 7.17
CA ALA A 72 10.85 7.42 6.65
C ALA A 72 9.58 7.43 7.51
N LYS A 73 9.70 7.40 8.84
CA LYS A 73 8.56 7.51 9.75
C LYS A 73 7.84 8.85 9.63
N MET A 74 8.58 9.94 9.50
CA MET A 74 8.00 11.29 9.34
C MET A 74 7.18 11.38 8.05
N PHE A 75 7.70 10.89 6.92
CA PHE A 75 6.96 10.86 5.66
C PHE A 75 5.76 9.91 5.72
N LEU A 76 5.90 8.75 6.35
CA LEU A 76 4.81 7.81 6.58
C LEU A 76 3.65 8.45 7.35
N GLU A 77 3.94 9.21 8.42
CA GLU A 77 2.93 9.91 9.21
C GLU A 77 2.20 11.01 8.41
N SER A 78 2.85 11.63 7.44
CA SER A 78 2.24 12.67 6.60
C SER A 78 1.18 12.13 5.63
N LEU A 79 1.17 10.81 5.37
CA LEU A 79 0.22 10.20 4.43
C LEU A 79 -1.22 10.35 4.94
N ASN A 80 -2.10 10.72 4.02
CA ASN A 80 -3.53 10.84 4.28
C ASN A 80 -4.34 10.64 2.98
N THR A 81 -5.63 10.45 3.10
CA THR A 81 -6.52 10.17 1.95
C THR A 81 -6.90 11.40 1.12
N ASP A 82 -6.40 12.58 1.48
CA ASP A 82 -6.63 13.82 0.73
C ASP A 82 -5.46 14.19 -0.19
N MET A 83 -4.37 13.40 -0.15
CA MET A 83 -3.16 13.64 -0.96
C MET A 83 -3.41 13.53 -2.45
N LEU A 84 -4.34 12.66 -2.86
CA LEU A 84 -4.67 12.41 -4.25
C LEU A 84 -6.12 12.80 -4.51
N SER A 85 -6.33 13.70 -5.46
CA SER A 85 -7.65 14.25 -5.79
C SER A 85 -8.50 13.30 -6.63
N SER A 86 -7.87 12.38 -7.36
CA SER A 86 -8.56 11.41 -8.20
C SER A 86 -9.19 10.30 -7.36
N GLN A 87 -10.46 10.01 -7.64
CA GLN A 87 -11.17 8.89 -7.02
C GLN A 87 -10.84 7.58 -7.74
N GLY A 88 -10.83 6.49 -7.01
CA GLY A 88 -10.50 5.16 -7.53
C GLY A 88 -9.27 4.59 -6.86
N THR A 89 -8.92 3.36 -7.24
CA THR A 89 -7.73 2.66 -6.78
C THR A 89 -7.14 1.93 -7.98
N SER A 90 -5.87 2.13 -8.25
CA SER A 90 -5.12 1.43 -9.29
C SER A 90 -3.81 0.88 -8.71
N ILE A 91 -3.81 -0.40 -8.44
CA ILE A 91 -2.63 -1.11 -7.91
C ILE A 91 -1.52 -1.17 -8.98
N ILE A 92 -1.89 -1.21 -10.26
CA ILE A 92 -0.94 -1.21 -11.39
C ILE A 92 -0.04 0.02 -11.33
N GLU A 93 -0.59 1.20 -11.04
CA GLU A 93 0.17 2.45 -10.93
C GLU A 93 1.26 2.36 -9.84
N ALA A 94 0.96 1.73 -8.71
CA ALA A 94 1.94 1.52 -7.65
C ALA A 94 3.05 0.56 -8.08
N ILE A 95 2.72 -0.52 -8.80
CA ILE A 95 3.70 -1.48 -9.33
C ILE A 95 4.60 -0.80 -10.35
N GLU A 96 4.03 -0.08 -11.32
CA GLU A 96 4.79 0.62 -12.36
C GLU A 96 5.73 1.68 -11.75
N LEU A 97 5.23 2.49 -10.81
CA LEU A 97 6.06 3.50 -10.15
C LEU A 97 7.19 2.85 -9.34
N SER A 98 6.95 1.71 -8.70
CA SER A 98 7.94 1.03 -7.88
C SER A 98 9.16 0.55 -8.66
N LYS A 99 9.01 0.25 -9.96
CA LYS A 99 10.14 -0.14 -10.83
C LYS A 99 11.25 0.91 -10.83
N GLY A 100 10.88 2.21 -10.80
CA GLY A 100 11.85 3.31 -10.78
C GLY A 100 12.55 3.53 -9.43
N TYR A 101 12.13 2.84 -8.37
CA TYR A 101 12.77 2.92 -7.06
C TYR A 101 14.00 2.04 -6.93
N PHE A 102 14.08 1.00 -7.75
CA PHE A 102 15.15 0.01 -7.66
C PHE A 102 16.27 0.35 -8.64
N ASP A 103 17.47 0.51 -8.10
CA ASP A 103 18.70 0.75 -8.86
C ASP A 103 19.31 -0.60 -9.29
N ASP A 104 19.56 -0.78 -10.57
CA ASP A 104 19.85 -2.10 -11.15
C ASP A 104 21.24 -2.66 -10.83
N ASP A 105 22.23 -1.81 -10.55
CA ASP A 105 23.62 -2.23 -10.50
C ASP A 105 24.06 -2.87 -9.17
N ASN A 106 23.33 -2.64 -8.08
CA ASN A 106 23.76 -3.04 -6.73
C ASN A 106 22.72 -3.80 -5.90
N GLN A 107 21.59 -4.19 -6.48
CA GLN A 107 20.48 -4.77 -5.75
C GLN A 107 20.42 -6.28 -5.87
N THR A 108 20.35 -6.95 -4.73
CA THR A 108 20.17 -8.41 -4.67
C THR A 108 18.71 -8.81 -4.53
N ASN A 109 17.90 -8.01 -3.85
CA ASN A 109 16.50 -8.32 -3.59
C ASN A 109 15.62 -7.06 -3.69
N ARG A 110 14.61 -7.13 -4.55
CA ARG A 110 13.62 -6.06 -4.80
C ARG A 110 12.29 -6.49 -4.23
N VAL A 111 11.81 -5.78 -3.23
CA VAL A 111 10.56 -6.09 -2.54
C VAL A 111 9.62 -4.90 -2.58
N LEU A 112 8.40 -5.12 -3.04
CA LEU A 112 7.29 -4.19 -2.93
C LEU A 112 6.30 -4.73 -1.89
N CYS A 113 6.01 -3.94 -0.87
CA CYS A 113 5.01 -4.26 0.13
C CYS A 113 3.78 -3.35 -0.08
N ILE A 114 2.67 -3.93 -0.53
CA ILE A 114 1.43 -3.21 -0.80
C ILE A 114 0.50 -3.35 0.41
N LEU A 115 0.04 -2.21 0.93
CA LEU A 115 -0.94 -2.16 2.02
C LEU A 115 -2.24 -1.56 1.49
N SER A 116 -3.30 -2.36 1.40
CA SER A 116 -4.58 -2.01 0.76
C SER A 116 -5.71 -2.87 1.26
N ASP A 117 -6.95 -2.45 0.98
CA ASP A 117 -8.12 -3.32 1.06
C ASP A 117 -8.35 -4.14 -0.22
N GLY A 118 -7.54 -3.90 -1.25
CA GLY A 118 -7.62 -4.64 -2.52
C GLY A 118 -8.86 -4.31 -3.36
N GLU A 119 -9.62 -3.26 -3.04
CA GLU A 119 -10.67 -2.75 -3.91
C GLU A 119 -10.04 -1.93 -5.05
N ASP A 120 -9.98 -2.53 -6.23
CA ASP A 120 -9.54 -1.87 -7.46
C ASP A 120 -10.72 -1.79 -8.42
N HIS A 121 -11.22 -0.59 -8.66
CA HIS A 121 -12.40 -0.35 -9.49
C HIS A 121 -12.08 -0.30 -10.99
N GLU A 122 -10.82 -0.15 -11.35
CA GLU A 122 -10.33 -0.14 -12.74
C GLU A 122 -9.67 -1.47 -13.12
N PHE A 123 -9.80 -2.46 -12.28
CA PHE A 123 -9.13 -3.75 -12.34
C PHE A 123 -9.41 -4.51 -13.65
N LYS A 124 -8.31 -4.79 -14.35
CA LYS A 124 -8.25 -5.77 -15.43
C LYS A 124 -7.22 -6.82 -15.05
N GLU A 125 -7.69 -8.01 -14.71
CA GLU A 125 -6.86 -9.08 -14.14
C GLU A 125 -5.63 -9.37 -15.00
N ASP A 126 -5.80 -9.48 -16.32
CA ASP A 126 -4.70 -9.76 -17.24
C ASP A 126 -3.64 -8.68 -17.24
N GLN A 127 -4.03 -7.40 -17.16
CA GLN A 127 -3.09 -6.29 -17.13
C GLN A 127 -2.32 -6.23 -15.82
N LEU A 128 -2.99 -6.49 -14.71
CA LEU A 128 -2.34 -6.51 -13.39
C LEU A 128 -1.30 -7.62 -13.31
N PHE A 129 -1.63 -8.83 -13.73
CA PHE A 129 -0.70 -9.96 -13.67
C PHE A 129 0.46 -9.80 -14.66
N SER A 130 0.22 -9.24 -15.85
CA SER A 130 1.30 -8.87 -16.76
C SER A 130 2.25 -7.85 -16.13
N ALA A 131 1.73 -6.81 -15.47
CA ALA A 131 2.56 -5.82 -14.78
C ALA A 131 3.39 -6.44 -13.64
N ILE A 132 2.82 -7.39 -12.90
CA ILE A 132 3.53 -8.13 -11.85
C ILE A 132 4.68 -8.93 -12.47
N ASP A 133 4.42 -9.73 -13.49
CA ASP A 133 5.41 -10.58 -14.14
C ASP A 133 6.55 -9.77 -14.77
N GLU A 134 6.21 -8.67 -15.45
CA GLU A 134 7.18 -7.77 -16.08
C GLU A 134 8.02 -6.98 -15.07
N SER A 135 7.52 -6.77 -13.86
CA SER A 135 8.23 -6.00 -12.84
C SER A 135 9.48 -6.70 -12.32
N GLY A 136 9.49 -8.02 -12.27
CA GLY A 136 10.55 -8.81 -11.64
C GLY A 136 10.73 -8.53 -10.14
N ILE A 137 9.69 -7.97 -9.49
CA ILE A 137 9.68 -7.57 -8.08
C ILE A 137 8.91 -8.62 -7.27
N THR A 138 9.44 -9.00 -6.12
CA THR A 138 8.68 -9.82 -5.17
C THR A 138 7.68 -8.95 -4.43
N ILE A 139 6.38 -9.25 -4.55
CA ILE A 139 5.30 -8.45 -3.97
C ILE A 139 4.73 -9.15 -2.76
N PHE A 140 4.83 -8.47 -1.61
CA PHE A 140 4.07 -8.83 -0.41
C PHE A 140 2.82 -7.95 -0.34
N THR A 141 1.70 -8.54 0.04
CA THR A 141 0.45 -7.80 0.20
C THR A 141 -0.05 -7.91 1.63
N ILE A 142 -0.46 -6.78 2.20
CA ILE A 142 -1.06 -6.71 3.54
C ILE A 142 -2.49 -6.22 3.36
N GLY A 143 -3.44 -7.11 3.65
CA GLY A 143 -4.86 -6.82 3.52
C GLY A 143 -5.40 -6.10 4.75
N LEU A 144 -6.09 -4.99 4.52
CA LEU A 144 -6.65 -4.13 5.56
C LEU A 144 -8.15 -4.00 5.40
N GLY A 145 -8.89 -4.36 6.42
CA GLY A 145 -10.34 -4.36 6.42
C GLY A 145 -10.94 -5.73 6.70
N SER A 146 -12.25 -5.79 6.66
CA SER A 146 -13.02 -7.02 6.78
C SER A 146 -13.68 -7.39 5.46
N THR A 147 -13.87 -8.67 5.22
CA THR A 147 -14.63 -9.19 4.06
C THR A 147 -16.13 -8.90 4.18
N LYS A 148 -16.63 -8.64 5.39
CA LYS A 148 -18.01 -8.18 5.63
C LYS A 148 -18.21 -6.76 5.14
N GLY A 149 -17.17 -5.94 5.23
CA GLY A 149 -17.14 -4.55 4.82
C GLY A 149 -17.65 -3.59 5.89
N ALA A 150 -17.43 -2.31 5.61
CA ALA A 150 -17.87 -1.20 6.43
C ALA A 150 -18.18 0.04 5.58
N PRO A 151 -19.03 0.96 6.07
CA PRO A 151 -19.24 2.24 5.40
C PRO A 151 -18.03 3.16 5.57
N ILE A 152 -17.86 4.07 4.62
CA ILE A 152 -16.80 5.08 4.67
C ILE A 152 -17.34 6.30 5.39
N PRO A 153 -16.81 6.68 6.59
CA PRO A 153 -17.33 7.82 7.34
C PRO A 153 -16.89 9.15 6.72
N ILE A 154 -17.80 10.12 6.73
CA ILE A 154 -17.52 11.53 6.45
C ILE A 154 -17.56 12.25 7.79
N LYS A 155 -16.40 12.80 8.21
CA LYS A 155 -16.22 13.41 9.52
C LYS A 155 -16.01 14.91 9.41
N GLU A 156 -16.55 15.63 10.37
CA GLU A 156 -16.24 17.03 10.68
C GLU A 156 -15.82 17.12 12.14
N ASN A 157 -14.65 17.71 12.40
CA ASN A 157 -14.09 17.82 13.74
C ASN A 157 -14.03 16.45 14.49
N ASN A 158 -13.62 15.38 13.78
CA ASN A 158 -13.57 13.99 14.26
C ASN A 158 -14.93 13.37 14.64
N ILE A 159 -16.04 14.01 14.33
CA ILE A 159 -17.39 13.49 14.55
C ILE A 159 -17.97 13.02 13.22
N VAL A 160 -18.45 11.77 13.18
CA VAL A 160 -19.13 11.22 11.99
C VAL A 160 -20.43 12.01 11.75
N LYS A 161 -20.53 12.69 10.60
CA LYS A 161 -21.72 13.43 10.18
C LYS A 161 -22.58 12.61 9.23
N SER A 162 -21.95 11.83 8.37
CA SER A 162 -22.62 11.01 7.37
C SER A 162 -21.67 9.92 6.88
N TYR A 163 -22.14 9.11 5.96
CA TYR A 163 -21.36 8.11 5.26
C TYR A 163 -21.36 8.40 3.75
N LYS A 164 -20.26 8.02 3.07
CA LYS A 164 -20.14 8.15 1.62
C LYS A 164 -21.30 7.43 0.94
N LYS A 165 -21.91 8.11 -0.04
CA LYS A 165 -23.00 7.58 -0.85
C LYS A 165 -22.58 7.49 -2.31
N ASP A 166 -23.17 6.56 -3.03
CA ASP A 166 -23.07 6.43 -4.47
C ASP A 166 -24.00 7.42 -5.20
N ASP A 167 -24.00 7.35 -6.54
CA ASP A 167 -24.82 8.23 -7.39
C ASP A 167 -26.35 7.99 -7.22
N LYS A 168 -26.75 6.87 -6.62
CA LYS A 168 -28.13 6.54 -6.30
C LYS A 168 -28.53 6.99 -4.89
N GLY A 169 -27.58 7.53 -4.12
CA GLY A 169 -27.79 7.95 -2.74
C GLY A 169 -27.69 6.83 -1.71
N GLU A 170 -27.26 5.63 -2.11
CA GLU A 170 -27.06 4.49 -1.22
C GLU A 170 -25.68 4.58 -0.53
N VAL A 171 -25.60 4.11 0.71
CA VAL A 171 -24.35 4.10 1.46
C VAL A 171 -23.38 3.10 0.83
N VAL A 172 -22.18 3.59 0.48
CA VAL A 172 -21.10 2.76 -0.07
C VAL A 172 -20.51 1.90 1.04
N ILE A 173 -20.49 0.58 0.82
CA ILE A 173 -19.84 -0.39 1.68
C ILE A 173 -18.56 -0.89 1.00
N THR A 174 -17.41 -0.57 1.58
CA THR A 174 -16.12 -1.05 1.12
C THR A 174 -15.73 -2.35 1.82
N ARG A 175 -15.11 -3.29 1.11
CA ARG A 175 -14.76 -4.63 1.60
C ARG A 175 -13.30 -4.97 1.30
N LEU A 176 -12.70 -5.76 2.18
CA LEU A 176 -11.41 -6.36 1.88
C LEU A 176 -11.54 -7.41 0.78
N ASN A 177 -10.81 -7.24 -0.32
CA ASN A 177 -10.67 -8.22 -1.40
C ASN A 177 -9.42 -9.09 -1.16
N GLU A 178 -9.51 -10.02 -0.20
CA GLU A 178 -8.41 -10.93 0.13
C GLU A 178 -7.95 -11.76 -1.08
N ASN A 179 -8.90 -12.20 -1.90
CA ASN A 179 -8.60 -13.08 -3.04
C ASN A 179 -7.65 -12.41 -4.04
N LEU A 180 -7.89 -11.14 -4.37
CA LEU A 180 -7.01 -10.38 -5.25
C LEU A 180 -5.61 -10.26 -4.66
N LEU A 181 -5.52 -9.84 -3.39
CA LEU A 181 -4.23 -9.63 -2.72
C LEU A 181 -3.42 -10.94 -2.58
N GLN A 182 -4.09 -12.06 -2.32
CA GLN A 182 -3.47 -13.38 -2.29
C GLN A 182 -2.92 -13.80 -3.65
N LYS A 183 -3.71 -13.63 -4.72
CA LYS A 183 -3.29 -13.96 -6.10
C LYS A 183 -2.08 -13.13 -6.52
N MET A 184 -2.07 -11.83 -6.24
CA MET A 184 -0.96 -10.93 -6.56
C MET A 184 0.35 -11.37 -5.88
N ALA A 185 0.29 -11.64 -4.58
CA ALA A 185 1.44 -12.10 -3.84
C ALA A 185 1.97 -13.43 -4.38
N LEU A 186 1.08 -14.38 -4.63
CA LEU A 186 1.44 -15.69 -5.17
C LEU A 186 2.09 -15.59 -6.54
N GLN A 187 1.57 -14.74 -7.44
CA GLN A 187 2.10 -14.52 -8.79
C GLN A 187 3.57 -14.06 -8.77
N SER A 188 3.93 -13.21 -7.81
CA SER A 188 5.30 -12.67 -7.67
C SER A 188 6.22 -13.48 -6.76
N SER A 189 5.82 -14.68 -6.33
CA SER A 189 6.53 -15.48 -5.32
C SER A 189 6.66 -14.79 -3.95
N GLY A 190 5.78 -13.85 -3.65
CA GLY A 190 5.67 -13.19 -2.37
C GLY A 190 4.64 -13.86 -1.45
N LYS A 191 4.11 -13.10 -0.49
CA LYS A 191 3.17 -13.61 0.50
C LYS A 191 2.10 -12.59 0.87
N TYR A 192 0.86 -13.06 1.02
CA TYR A 192 -0.22 -12.29 1.61
C TYR A 192 -0.19 -12.37 3.13
N ILE A 193 -0.45 -11.26 3.79
CA ILE A 193 -0.54 -11.13 5.25
C ILE A 193 -1.83 -10.38 5.57
N LYS A 194 -2.58 -10.89 6.55
CA LYS A 194 -3.76 -10.20 7.06
C LYS A 194 -3.34 -9.16 8.09
N GLY A 195 -3.77 -7.90 7.90
CA GLY A 195 -3.32 -6.75 8.69
C GLY A 195 -4.17 -6.43 9.91
N ASP A 196 -5.05 -7.33 10.35
CA ASP A 196 -5.98 -7.13 11.48
C ASP A 196 -5.43 -7.59 12.84
N ASN A 197 -4.27 -8.21 12.88
CA ASN A 197 -3.60 -8.69 14.12
C ASN A 197 -2.57 -7.70 14.66
#